data_c3ea77e5a7ea1b4d20661cd21048b17f
#
_entry.id   c3ea77e5a7ea1b4d20661cd21048b17f
#
_cell.length_a   1.000
_cell.length_b   1.000
_cell.length_c   1.000
_cell.angle_alpha   90.00
_cell.angle_beta   90.00
_cell.angle_gamma   90.00
#
_symmetry.space_group_name_H-M   'P 1'
#
loop_
_entity.id
_entity.type
_entity.pdbx_description
1 polymer ?
#
loop_
_entity_poly.entity_id
_entity_poly.type
_entity_poly.pdbx_seq_one_letter_code
_entity_poly.pdbx_strand_id
1 'polypeptide(L)'
;GAATANTTASTPDYRTLNFQSGIAEDTLLYGSIRQADWSNHQVAVAPQTQAAPTSDFSDSTTYTIGIGRKISDEWSVTASYKTEEASDNTGTSLLTPTDGYKAIGAAAIYTLENGTEITVGINYSMLGDKTVTDGGISGVFDDNTTVTSGIKVAYNF
;
A
#
# COMPACT_ATOMS: atom_id res chain seq x y z
N GLY A 1 12.58 39.34 -4.53
CA GLY A 1 11.21 39.13 -4.06
C GLY A 1 10.96 37.66 -3.85
N ALA A 2 10.25 37.27 -2.79
CA ALA A 2 9.82 35.89 -2.60
C ALA A 2 8.75 35.55 -3.66
N ALA A 3 8.99 34.52 -4.47
CA ALA A 3 7.97 33.98 -5.36
C ALA A 3 7.05 33.05 -4.55
N THR A 4 5.75 33.31 -4.56
CA THR A 4 4.74 32.40 -4.03
C THR A 4 4.36 31.40 -5.11
N ALA A 5 4.48 30.11 -4.80
CA ALA A 5 3.98 29.04 -5.66
C ALA A 5 2.69 28.44 -5.06
N ASN A 6 1.68 28.21 -5.89
CA ASN A 6 0.49 27.47 -5.51
C ASN A 6 0.73 25.99 -5.81
N THR A 7 0.46 25.13 -4.83
CA THR A 7 0.49 23.67 -5.01
C THR A 7 -0.93 23.16 -4.98
N THR A 8 -1.30 22.36 -5.97
CA THR A 8 -2.58 21.64 -5.98
C THR A 8 -2.30 20.16 -5.86
N ALA A 9 -2.93 19.52 -4.92
CA ALA A 9 -2.93 18.08 -4.75
C ALA A 9 -4.35 17.63 -4.41
N SER A 10 -4.77 16.53 -4.99
CA SER A 10 -6.05 15.87 -4.70
C SER A 10 -5.80 14.41 -4.33
N THR A 11 -6.74 13.82 -3.60
CA THR A 11 -6.72 12.39 -3.31
C THR A 11 -7.45 11.63 -4.41
N PRO A 12 -6.97 10.45 -4.82
CA PRO A 12 -7.64 9.68 -5.86
C PRO A 12 -8.97 9.11 -5.38
N ASP A 13 -9.86 8.93 -6.33
CA ASP A 13 -11.03 8.07 -6.14
C ASP A 13 -10.58 6.61 -6.07
N TYR A 14 -11.19 5.84 -5.16
CA TYR A 14 -10.91 4.42 -5.07
C TYR A 14 -12.18 3.59 -4.82
N ARG A 15 -12.13 2.35 -5.27
CA ARG A 15 -13.16 1.34 -5.05
C ARG A 15 -12.50 0.12 -4.43
N THR A 16 -13.14 -0.44 -3.41
CA THR A 16 -12.62 -1.66 -2.76
C THR A 16 -13.74 -2.69 -2.64
N LEU A 17 -13.49 -3.87 -3.14
CA LEU A 17 -14.31 -5.06 -2.90
C LEU A 17 -13.57 -5.91 -1.87
N ASN A 18 -14.21 -6.17 -0.72
CA ASN A 18 -13.70 -7.06 0.31
C ASN A 18 -14.53 -8.33 0.34
N PHE A 19 -13.90 -9.46 0.60
CA PHE A 19 -14.57 -10.73 0.83
C PHE A 19 -13.94 -11.48 2.00
N GLN A 20 -14.74 -12.30 2.68
CA GLN A 20 -14.28 -13.22 3.70
C GLN A 20 -15.20 -14.43 3.77
N SER A 21 -14.64 -15.59 4.11
CA SER A 21 -15.38 -16.85 4.25
C SER A 21 -14.70 -17.77 5.25
N GLY A 22 -15.49 -18.37 6.14
CA GLY A 22 -15.03 -19.51 6.93
C GLY A 22 -14.85 -20.72 6.02
N ILE A 23 -13.66 -21.25 5.91
CA ILE A 23 -13.31 -22.37 5.03
C ILE A 23 -13.11 -23.70 5.78
N ALA A 24 -12.90 -23.63 7.09
CA ALA A 24 -12.84 -24.74 8.02
C ALA A 24 -13.12 -24.22 9.44
N GLU A 25 -13.18 -25.15 10.42
CA GLU A 25 -13.27 -24.78 11.82
C GLU A 25 -12.10 -23.84 12.18
N ASP A 26 -12.40 -22.75 12.87
CA ASP A 26 -11.43 -21.73 13.30
C ASP A 26 -10.57 -21.13 12.18
N THR A 27 -10.97 -21.27 10.93
CA THR A 27 -10.16 -20.85 9.78
C THR A 27 -10.97 -19.96 8.83
N LEU A 28 -10.43 -18.75 8.59
CA LEU A 28 -11.01 -17.72 7.75
C LEU A 28 -10.12 -17.47 6.53
N LEU A 29 -10.69 -17.52 5.34
CA LEU A 29 -10.12 -16.95 4.12
C LEU A 29 -10.66 -15.54 3.94
N TYR A 30 -9.79 -14.59 3.63
CA TYR A 30 -10.20 -13.22 3.34
C TYR A 30 -9.39 -12.62 2.19
N GLY A 31 -9.90 -11.55 1.62
CA GLY A 31 -9.17 -10.83 0.59
C GLY A 31 -9.87 -9.56 0.14
N SER A 32 -9.19 -8.83 -0.74
CA SER A 32 -9.72 -7.62 -1.33
C SER A 32 -9.15 -7.36 -2.72
N ILE A 33 -9.94 -6.63 -3.51
CA ILE A 33 -9.51 -6.01 -4.76
C ILE A 33 -9.75 -4.51 -4.58
N ARG A 34 -8.70 -3.69 -4.70
CA ARG A 34 -8.77 -2.24 -4.62
C ARG A 34 -8.26 -1.62 -5.90
N GLN A 35 -9.08 -0.78 -6.51
CA GLN A 35 -8.72 0.05 -7.66
C GLN A 35 -8.62 1.50 -7.22
N ALA A 36 -7.58 2.21 -7.65
CA ALA A 36 -7.36 3.61 -7.37
C ALA A 36 -7.06 4.37 -8.67
N ASP A 37 -7.77 5.46 -8.89
CA ASP A 37 -7.66 6.33 -10.06
C ASP A 37 -6.64 7.45 -9.77
N TRP A 38 -5.35 7.10 -9.84
CA TRP A 38 -4.27 8.04 -9.59
C TRP A 38 -3.94 8.93 -10.79
N SER A 39 -4.21 8.46 -12.01
CA SER A 39 -3.85 9.19 -13.24
C SER A 39 -4.53 10.56 -13.35
N ASN A 40 -5.71 10.70 -12.76
CA ASN A 40 -6.46 11.96 -12.70
C ASN A 40 -6.09 12.85 -11.50
N HIS A 41 -5.17 12.42 -10.62
CA HIS A 41 -4.85 13.06 -9.34
C HIS A 41 -3.36 13.39 -9.22
N GLN A 42 -2.85 14.11 -10.22
CA GLN A 42 -1.46 14.50 -10.26
C GLN A 42 -1.15 15.67 -9.31
N VAL A 43 0.07 15.68 -8.77
CA VAL A 43 0.58 16.80 -7.99
C VAL A 43 1.16 17.83 -8.96
N ALA A 44 0.66 19.06 -8.91
CA ALA A 44 1.22 20.18 -9.64
C ALA A 44 1.84 21.18 -8.66
N VAL A 45 3.14 21.43 -8.80
CA VAL A 45 3.85 22.49 -8.08
C VAL A 45 4.10 23.62 -9.08
N ALA A 46 3.37 24.71 -8.94
CA ALA A 46 3.60 25.84 -9.82
C ALA A 46 4.80 26.68 -9.33
N PRO A 47 5.75 27.04 -10.22
CA PRO A 47 5.73 28.35 -10.80
C PRO A 47 4.86 28.31 -12.06
N GLN A 48 4.01 29.28 -12.21
CA GLN A 48 2.88 29.34 -13.16
C GLN A 48 3.23 29.24 -14.66
N THR A 49 4.44 28.82 -15.00
CA THR A 49 4.95 28.67 -16.37
C THR A 49 5.17 27.20 -16.77
N GLN A 50 5.01 26.24 -15.86
CA GLN A 50 5.09 24.81 -16.19
C GLN A 50 3.70 24.22 -16.35
N ALA A 51 3.36 23.86 -17.57
CA ALA A 51 2.09 23.23 -17.91
C ALA A 51 2.02 21.73 -17.59
N ALA A 52 3.09 21.15 -17.06
CA ALA A 52 3.18 19.71 -16.77
C ALA A 52 3.07 19.45 -15.27
N PRO A 53 2.39 18.37 -14.82
CA PRO A 53 2.37 17.93 -13.44
C PRO A 53 3.78 17.51 -12.99
N THR A 54 4.05 17.70 -11.70
CA THR A 54 5.32 17.30 -11.07
C THR A 54 5.34 15.80 -10.75
N SER A 55 4.17 15.17 -10.63
CA SER A 55 4.01 13.74 -10.43
C SER A 55 3.64 13.03 -11.73
N ASP A 56 3.85 11.71 -11.72
CA ASP A 56 3.54 10.80 -12.81
C ASP A 56 2.90 9.55 -12.21
N PHE A 57 1.71 9.75 -11.61
CA PHE A 57 0.98 8.68 -10.98
C PHE A 57 0.14 7.93 -12.00
N SER A 58 0.17 6.61 -11.94
CA SER A 58 -0.63 5.70 -12.75
C SER A 58 -1.73 5.05 -11.92
N ASP A 59 -2.84 4.72 -12.57
CA ASP A 59 -3.90 3.94 -11.94
C ASP A 59 -3.38 2.62 -11.44
N SER A 60 -3.89 2.16 -10.31
CA SER A 60 -3.42 0.94 -9.71
C SER A 60 -4.56 0.00 -9.32
N THR A 61 -4.28 -1.31 -9.41
CA THR A 61 -5.14 -2.36 -8.87
C THR A 61 -4.34 -3.23 -7.91
N THR A 62 -4.74 -3.20 -6.66
CA THR A 62 -4.13 -3.99 -5.60
C THR A 62 -4.99 -5.20 -5.27
N TYR A 63 -4.40 -6.38 -5.24
CA TYR A 63 -5.03 -7.62 -4.82
C TYR A 63 -4.45 -8.07 -3.48
N THR A 64 -5.32 -8.52 -2.59
CA THR A 64 -4.92 -9.09 -1.30
C THR A 64 -5.64 -10.41 -1.12
N ILE A 65 -4.92 -11.43 -0.65
CA ILE A 65 -5.49 -12.69 -0.16
C ILE A 65 -4.78 -13.06 1.15
N GLY A 66 -5.54 -13.58 2.10
CA GLY A 66 -5.00 -13.98 3.39
C GLY A 66 -5.81 -15.07 4.05
N ILE A 67 -5.18 -15.73 4.98
CA ILE A 67 -5.79 -16.76 5.81
C ILE A 67 -5.55 -16.42 7.27
N GLY A 68 -6.60 -16.50 8.07
CA GLY A 68 -6.55 -16.35 9.52
C GLY A 68 -6.97 -17.65 10.20
N ARG A 69 -6.35 -17.97 11.33
CA ARG A 69 -6.70 -19.13 12.14
C ARG A 69 -6.71 -18.79 13.62
N LYS A 70 -7.79 -19.18 14.29
CA LYS A 70 -7.85 -19.22 15.75
C LYS A 70 -7.11 -20.45 16.24
N ILE A 71 -6.10 -20.25 17.08
CA ILE A 71 -5.25 -21.33 17.62
C ILE A 71 -5.75 -21.76 19.00
N SER A 72 -6.23 -20.81 19.80
CA SER A 72 -6.88 -21.00 21.10
C SER A 72 -7.91 -19.89 21.32
N ASP A 73 -8.54 -19.87 22.49
CA ASP A 73 -9.47 -18.78 22.83
C ASP A 73 -8.77 -17.43 22.93
N GLU A 74 -7.49 -17.40 23.26
CA GLU A 74 -6.68 -16.20 23.40
C GLU A 74 -5.88 -15.87 22.14
N TRP A 75 -5.49 -16.87 21.31
CA TRP A 75 -4.56 -16.68 20.22
C TRP A 75 -5.15 -16.89 18.84
N SER A 76 -4.95 -15.91 17.98
CA SER A 76 -5.20 -16.03 16.54
C SER A 76 -3.98 -15.59 15.74
N VAL A 77 -3.78 -16.18 14.58
CA VAL A 77 -2.69 -15.84 13.66
C VAL A 77 -3.23 -15.61 12.26
N THR A 78 -2.52 -14.81 11.49
CA THR A 78 -2.88 -14.57 10.09
C THR A 78 -1.65 -14.45 9.23
N ALA A 79 -1.78 -14.89 7.97
CA ALA A 79 -0.81 -14.65 6.92
C ALA A 79 -1.52 -14.10 5.69
N SER A 80 -0.86 -13.22 4.95
CA SER A 80 -1.42 -12.60 3.75
C SER A 80 -0.37 -12.41 2.66
N TYR A 81 -0.86 -12.42 1.43
CA TYR A 81 -0.13 -12.00 0.25
C TYR A 81 -0.85 -10.82 -0.38
N LYS A 82 -0.09 -9.82 -0.80
CA LYS A 82 -0.58 -8.63 -1.45
C LYS A 82 0.24 -8.34 -2.69
N THR A 83 -0.39 -7.94 -3.77
CA THR A 83 0.30 -7.57 -5.00
C THR A 83 -0.41 -6.41 -5.68
N GLU A 84 0.38 -5.57 -6.30
CA GLU A 84 -0.04 -4.53 -7.21
C GLU A 84 0.82 -4.67 -8.47
N GLU A 85 0.18 -4.75 -9.63
CA GLU A 85 0.87 -4.91 -10.91
C GLU A 85 1.56 -3.60 -11.29
N ALA A 86 2.74 -3.71 -11.90
CA ALA A 86 3.41 -2.58 -12.51
C ALA A 86 2.58 -2.05 -13.68
N SER A 87 2.47 -0.74 -13.80
CA SER A 87 1.76 -0.07 -14.90
C SER A 87 2.72 0.29 -16.04
N ASP A 88 3.88 0.86 -15.68
CA ASP A 88 4.95 1.25 -16.59
C ASP A 88 6.25 1.35 -15.76
N ASN A 89 7.27 0.65 -16.15
CA ASN A 89 8.57 0.65 -15.46
C ASN A 89 9.43 1.89 -15.79
N THR A 90 8.85 2.87 -16.48
CA THR A 90 9.49 4.15 -16.77
C THR A 90 8.66 5.30 -16.21
N GLY A 91 9.28 6.40 -15.84
CA GLY A 91 8.60 7.56 -15.30
C GLY A 91 9.41 8.84 -15.40
N THR A 92 8.75 9.95 -15.21
CA THR A 92 9.32 11.29 -15.29
C THR A 92 9.38 12.01 -13.95
N SER A 93 8.99 11.33 -12.86
CA SER A 93 8.91 11.94 -11.54
C SER A 93 9.58 11.09 -10.47
N LEU A 94 10.43 11.73 -9.67
CA LEU A 94 11.03 11.14 -8.46
C LEU A 94 10.02 10.92 -7.32
N LEU A 95 8.79 11.42 -7.44
CA LEU A 95 7.73 11.18 -6.46
C LEU A 95 7.14 9.76 -6.56
N THR A 96 7.44 9.04 -7.65
CA THR A 96 7.02 7.66 -7.89
C THR A 96 8.21 6.77 -8.24
N PRO A 97 9.12 6.50 -7.28
CA PRO A 97 10.35 5.75 -7.57
C PRO A 97 10.13 4.23 -7.67
N THR A 98 8.90 3.76 -7.58
CA THR A 98 8.55 2.33 -7.67
C THR A 98 7.31 2.16 -8.53
N ASP A 99 7.14 0.98 -9.14
CA ASP A 99 5.97 0.65 -9.94
C ASP A 99 5.47 -0.76 -9.62
N GLY A 100 4.35 -0.82 -8.93
CA GLY A 100 3.82 -2.04 -8.38
C GLY A 100 4.62 -2.59 -7.19
N TYR A 101 4.17 -3.68 -6.62
CA TYR A 101 4.88 -4.39 -5.53
C TYR A 101 4.28 -5.77 -5.26
N LYS A 102 5.05 -6.61 -4.55
CA LYS A 102 4.59 -7.85 -3.95
C LYS A 102 4.93 -7.83 -2.47
N ALA A 103 4.01 -8.27 -1.62
CA ALA A 103 4.23 -8.27 -0.19
C ALA A 103 3.69 -9.53 0.48
N ILE A 104 4.38 -9.99 1.51
CA ILE A 104 3.92 -11.02 2.42
C ILE A 104 3.82 -10.43 3.83
N GLY A 105 2.72 -10.71 4.50
CA GLY A 105 2.44 -10.25 5.85
C GLY A 105 2.09 -11.39 6.78
N ALA A 106 2.44 -11.24 8.04
CA ALA A 106 2.00 -12.13 9.11
C ALA A 106 1.68 -11.32 10.37
N ALA A 107 0.67 -11.77 11.13
CA ALA A 107 0.35 -11.16 12.41
C ALA A 107 -0.14 -12.22 13.40
N ALA A 108 0.08 -11.93 14.69
CA ALA A 108 -0.51 -12.65 15.80
C ALA A 108 -1.38 -11.70 16.62
N ILE A 109 -2.52 -12.20 17.06
CA ILE A 109 -3.49 -11.47 17.88
C ILE A 109 -3.62 -12.22 19.18
N TYR A 110 -3.43 -11.51 20.28
CA TYR A 110 -3.67 -12.02 21.63
C TYR A 110 -4.86 -11.29 22.25
N THR A 111 -5.85 -12.05 22.67
CA THR A 111 -7.07 -11.55 23.32
C THR A 111 -6.98 -11.83 24.81
N LEU A 112 -7.00 -10.77 25.61
CA LEU A 112 -7.02 -10.85 27.09
C LEU A 112 -8.43 -11.21 27.57
N GLU A 113 -8.55 -11.70 28.80
CA GLU A 113 -9.83 -12.05 29.46
C GLU A 113 -10.82 -10.89 29.52
N ASN A 114 -10.34 -9.65 29.58
CA ASN A 114 -11.17 -8.44 29.57
C ASN A 114 -11.59 -7.98 28.18
N GLY A 115 -11.33 -8.77 27.13
CA GLY A 115 -11.66 -8.43 25.74
C GLY A 115 -10.69 -7.48 25.04
N THR A 116 -9.58 -7.09 25.70
CA THR A 116 -8.53 -6.30 25.03
C THR A 116 -7.77 -7.17 24.04
N GLU A 117 -7.60 -6.68 22.83
CA GLU A 117 -6.82 -7.36 21.78
C GLU A 117 -5.49 -6.65 21.55
N ILE A 118 -4.41 -7.42 21.55
CA ILE A 118 -3.07 -6.97 21.17
C ILE A 118 -2.69 -7.66 19.88
N THR A 119 -2.47 -6.90 18.82
CA THR A 119 -2.00 -7.39 17.52
C THR A 119 -0.55 -7.00 17.30
N VAL A 120 0.29 -7.95 16.94
CA VAL A 120 1.66 -7.72 16.48
C VAL A 120 1.78 -8.23 15.06
N GLY A 121 2.29 -7.41 14.16
CA GLY A 121 2.41 -7.77 12.75
C GLY A 121 3.73 -7.34 12.14
N ILE A 122 4.10 -8.07 11.09
CA ILE A 122 5.23 -7.78 10.21
C ILE A 122 4.81 -7.94 8.75
N ASN A 123 5.34 -7.07 7.90
CA ASN A 123 5.14 -7.15 6.47
C ASN A 123 6.48 -6.95 5.76
N TYR A 124 6.75 -7.79 4.78
CA TYR A 124 7.90 -7.70 3.90
C TYR A 124 7.40 -7.42 2.48
N SER A 125 7.88 -6.34 1.87
CA SER A 125 7.48 -5.92 0.53
C SER A 125 8.70 -5.87 -0.40
N MET A 126 8.54 -6.43 -1.58
CA MET A 126 9.42 -6.28 -2.72
C MET A 126 8.79 -5.24 -3.63
N LEU A 127 9.45 -4.10 -3.80
CA LEU A 127 8.97 -2.99 -4.60
C LEU A 127 9.30 -3.24 -6.07
N GLY A 128 8.42 -2.83 -6.97
CA GLY A 128 8.66 -2.96 -8.40
C GLY A 128 9.73 -1.98 -8.87
N ASP A 129 10.48 -2.40 -9.88
CA ASP A 129 11.56 -1.62 -10.44
C ASP A 129 11.03 -0.47 -11.29
N LYS A 130 11.72 0.67 -11.26
CA LYS A 130 11.37 1.82 -12.08
C LYS A 130 12.60 2.60 -12.51
N THR A 131 12.63 2.99 -13.78
CA THR A 131 13.58 3.96 -14.30
C THR A 131 12.91 5.32 -14.37
N VAL A 132 13.48 6.31 -13.69
CA VAL A 132 12.99 7.68 -13.69
C VAL A 132 13.95 8.57 -14.44
N THR A 133 13.41 9.36 -15.38
CA THR A 133 14.19 10.37 -16.12
C THR A 133 13.55 11.74 -15.91
N ASP A 134 14.25 12.60 -15.20
CA ASP A 134 13.81 13.97 -14.90
C ASP A 134 14.93 14.96 -15.24
N GLY A 135 14.59 16.01 -16.00
CA GLY A 135 15.53 17.06 -16.37
C GLY A 135 16.79 16.58 -17.11
N GLY A 136 16.76 15.44 -17.83
CA GLY A 136 17.88 14.83 -18.51
C GLY A 136 18.79 13.97 -17.62
N ILE A 137 18.42 13.76 -16.37
CA ILE A 137 19.09 12.84 -15.45
C ILE A 137 18.21 11.58 -15.33
N SER A 138 18.83 10.41 -15.52
CA SER A 138 18.15 9.12 -15.39
C SER A 138 18.68 8.37 -14.16
N GLY A 139 17.76 7.83 -13.37
CA GLY A 139 18.03 6.97 -12.23
C GLY A 139 17.23 5.67 -12.32
N VAL A 140 17.86 4.58 -11.94
CA VAL A 140 17.23 3.26 -11.85
C VAL A 140 17.01 2.93 -10.39
N PHE A 141 15.77 2.56 -10.05
CA PHE A 141 15.35 2.06 -8.74
C PHE A 141 15.01 0.58 -8.93
N ASP A 142 15.86 -0.30 -8.49
CA ASP A 142 15.74 -1.75 -8.64
C ASP A 142 16.01 -2.48 -7.31
N ASP A 143 15.52 -3.70 -7.20
CA ASP A 143 15.72 -4.60 -6.05
C ASP A 143 15.38 -3.98 -4.67
N ASN A 144 14.51 -2.98 -4.64
CA ASN A 144 14.14 -2.31 -3.40
C ASN A 144 13.18 -3.15 -2.56
N THR A 145 13.45 -3.22 -1.27
CA THR A 145 12.60 -3.94 -0.32
C THR A 145 12.27 -3.09 0.91
N THR A 146 11.13 -3.39 1.54
CA THR A 146 10.70 -2.72 2.77
C THR A 146 10.23 -3.73 3.79
N VAL A 147 10.66 -3.55 5.03
CA VAL A 147 10.12 -4.28 6.20
C VAL A 147 9.35 -3.30 7.07
N THR A 148 8.10 -3.62 7.35
CA THR A 148 7.26 -2.84 8.24
C THR A 148 6.77 -3.73 9.37
N SER A 149 6.87 -3.26 10.62
CA SER A 149 6.29 -3.92 11.78
C SER A 149 5.41 -2.96 12.56
N GLY A 150 4.43 -3.50 13.27
CA GLY A 150 3.50 -2.68 14.04
C GLY A 150 2.87 -3.45 15.19
N ILE A 151 2.42 -2.67 16.17
CA ILE A 151 1.63 -3.14 17.31
C ILE A 151 0.34 -2.32 17.35
N LYS A 152 -0.79 -3.01 17.51
CA LYS A 152 -2.11 -2.40 17.72
C LYS A 152 -2.70 -2.94 19.02
N VAL A 153 -3.25 -2.05 19.83
CA VAL A 153 -4.06 -2.42 21.01
C VAL A 153 -5.47 -1.91 20.78
N ALA A 154 -6.46 -2.80 20.88
CA ALA A 154 -7.86 -2.48 20.80
C ALA A 154 -8.55 -2.86 22.12
N TYR A 155 -9.26 -1.90 22.72
CA TYR A 155 -10.03 -2.10 23.96
C TYR A 155 -11.50 -1.80 23.69
N ASN A 156 -12.35 -2.76 24.02
CA ASN A 156 -13.81 -2.61 23.93
C ASN A 156 -14.36 -2.36 25.34
N PHE A 157 -15.03 -1.25 25.55
CA PHE A 157 -15.64 -0.82 26.83
C PHE A 157 -17.16 -0.70 26.73
#